data_345cd592c6aa6fc9c89a8f37407c2f72
#
_entry.id   345cd592c6aa6fc9c89a8f37407c2f72
#
_cell.length_a   1.000
_cell.length_b   1.000
_cell.length_c   1.000
_cell.angle_alpha   90.00
_cell.angle_beta   90.00
_cell.angle_gamma   90.00
#
_symmetry.space_group_name_H-M   'P 1'
#
loop_
_entity.id
_entity.type
_entity.pdbx_description
1 polymer ?
#
loop_
_entity_poly.entity_id
_entity_poly.type
_entity_poly.pdbx_seq_one_letter_code
_entity_poly.pdbx_strand_id
1 'polypeptide(L)'
;MAKKKPGDMGEYLASPEQWQAYRWCIRNAIHVSPKALTDARWTITITNKGITNQDPESYTRVVIWETVFKYYKYYYDKYKI
;
A
#
# COMPACT_ATOMS: atom_id res chain seq x y z
N MET A 1 -17.24 20.82 -0.51
CA MET A 1 -16.86 20.35 -0.56
C MET A 1 -16.78 19.34 -0.93
N ALA A 2 -16.84 19.18 -1.59
CA ALA A 2 -16.92 18.18 -1.84
C ALA A 2 -16.16 17.46 -1.56
N LYS A 3 -16.11 17.25 -1.25
CA LYS A 3 -15.41 16.69 -0.86
C LYS A 3 -15.44 15.44 -0.85
N LYS A 4 -14.61 15.06 -0.81
CA LYS A 4 -14.44 13.76 -0.68
C LYS A 4 -15.17 13.20 0.41
N LYS A 5 -15.60 11.98 0.36
CA LYS A 5 -16.34 11.40 1.41
C LYS A 5 -15.42 10.78 2.40
N PRO A 6 -15.66 10.98 3.68
CA PRO A 6 -14.87 10.34 4.71
C PRO A 6 -14.97 8.83 4.56
N GLY A 7 -13.87 8.15 4.77
CA GLY A 7 -13.84 6.72 4.63
C GLY A 7 -13.62 6.23 3.23
N ASP A 8 -13.58 7.15 2.28
CA ASP A 8 -13.25 6.81 0.92
C ASP A 8 -11.80 6.38 0.90
N MET A 9 -11.50 5.26 0.26
CA MET A 9 -10.15 4.77 0.22
C MET A 9 -9.20 5.73 -0.48
N GLY A 10 -9.72 6.63 -1.29
CA GLY A 10 -8.89 7.60 -1.96
C GLY A 10 -8.50 8.77 -1.09
N GLU A 11 -8.96 8.78 0.16
CA GLU A 11 -8.69 9.91 1.03
C GLU A 11 -7.26 10.01 1.51
N TYR A 12 -6.54 8.90 1.58
CA TYR A 12 -5.17 8.97 2.05
C TYR A 12 -4.31 9.68 1.03
N LEU A 13 -3.59 10.68 1.49
CA LEU A 13 -2.70 11.45 0.62
C LEU A 13 -1.26 11.08 0.94
N ALA A 14 -0.64 10.37 0.04
CA ALA A 14 0.74 9.96 0.23
C ALA A 14 1.67 11.16 0.07
N SER A 15 2.76 11.15 0.82
CA SER A 15 3.77 12.20 0.72
C SER A 15 4.57 12.05 -0.58
N PRO A 16 5.28 13.08 -1.00
CA PRO A 16 6.15 12.95 -2.17
C PRO A 16 7.17 11.83 -2.03
N GLU A 17 7.70 11.63 -0.83
CA GLU A 17 8.65 10.54 -0.61
C GLU A 17 7.98 9.18 -0.77
N GLN A 18 6.73 9.07 -0.33
CA GLN A 18 6.01 7.82 -0.48
C GLN A 18 5.71 7.54 -1.94
N TRP A 19 5.36 8.57 -2.71
CA TRP A 19 5.15 8.38 -4.14
C TRP A 19 6.43 8.00 -4.85
N GLN A 20 7.55 8.57 -4.43
CA GLN A 20 8.84 8.21 -5.00
C GLN A 20 9.17 6.75 -4.70
N ALA A 21 8.92 6.31 -3.47
CA ALA A 21 9.14 4.93 -3.09
C ALA A 21 8.24 3.99 -3.91
N TYR A 22 6.99 4.38 -4.11
CA TYR A 22 6.06 3.59 -4.90
C TYR A 22 6.60 3.41 -6.33
N ARG A 23 6.99 4.51 -6.97
CA ARG A 23 7.47 4.43 -8.35
C ARG A 23 8.73 3.57 -8.46
N TRP A 24 9.62 3.71 -7.49
CA TRP A 24 10.83 2.91 -7.48
C TRP A 24 10.50 1.43 -7.35
N CYS A 25 9.59 1.08 -6.45
CA CYS A 25 9.22 -0.30 -6.23
C CYS A 25 8.58 -0.90 -7.48
N ILE A 26 7.70 -0.17 -8.13
CA ILE A 26 7.05 -0.68 -9.33
C ILE A 26 8.08 -0.96 -10.41
N ARG A 27 9.06 -0.09 -10.58
CA ARG A 27 10.12 -0.33 -11.55
C ARG A 27 10.97 -1.54 -11.22
N ASN A 28 11.02 -1.90 -9.96
CA ASN A 28 11.85 -2.99 -9.50
C ASN A 28 11.05 -4.25 -9.18
N ALA A 29 9.86 -4.35 -9.75
CA ALA A 29 9.03 -5.55 -9.65
C ALA A 29 8.58 -5.84 -8.21
N ILE A 30 8.37 -4.80 -7.42
CA ILE A 30 7.82 -4.92 -6.08
C ILE A 30 6.45 -4.28 -6.09
N HIS A 31 5.42 -5.08 -5.82
CA HIS A 31 4.05 -4.62 -5.85
C HIS A 31 3.39 -4.93 -4.53
N VAL A 32 2.71 -3.94 -3.96
CA VAL A 32 1.97 -4.10 -2.71
C VAL A 32 0.53 -3.78 -3.03
N SER A 33 -0.34 -4.78 -2.92
CA SER A 33 -1.71 -4.65 -3.38
C SER A 33 -2.70 -4.92 -2.25
N PRO A 34 -3.65 -4.04 -2.02
CA PRO A 34 -4.71 -4.32 -1.06
C PRO A 34 -5.71 -5.29 -1.66
N LYS A 35 -6.27 -6.14 -0.81
CA LYS A 35 -7.24 -7.11 -1.26
C LYS A 35 -8.35 -7.19 -0.22
N ALA A 36 -9.58 -7.04 -0.66
CA ALA A 36 -10.71 -7.08 0.26
C ALA A 36 -10.95 -8.50 0.74
N LEU A 37 -11.11 -8.67 2.03
CA LEU A 37 -11.51 -9.94 2.62
C LEU A 37 -13.00 -9.94 2.89
N THR A 38 -13.49 -8.84 3.47
CA THR A 38 -14.91 -8.65 3.73
C THR A 38 -15.21 -7.19 3.43
N ASP A 39 -16.44 -6.78 3.68
CA ASP A 39 -16.81 -5.38 3.49
C ASP A 39 -15.98 -4.45 4.35
N ALA A 40 -15.53 -4.93 5.50
CA ALA A 40 -14.86 -4.07 6.48
C ALA A 40 -13.37 -4.35 6.63
N ARG A 41 -12.90 -5.47 6.10
CA ARG A 41 -11.51 -5.88 6.35
C ARG A 41 -10.78 -6.11 5.04
N TRP A 42 -9.52 -5.73 5.04
CA TRP A 42 -8.66 -5.85 3.87
C TRP A 42 -7.35 -6.47 4.29
N THR A 43 -6.71 -7.15 3.36
CA THR A 43 -5.36 -7.66 3.59
C THR A 43 -4.46 -7.10 2.50
N ILE A 44 -3.17 -7.39 2.63
CA ILE A 44 -2.18 -6.88 1.68
C ILE A 44 -1.42 -8.05 1.10
N THR A 45 -1.31 -8.06 -0.22
CA THR A 45 -0.51 -9.04 -0.94
C THR A 45 0.74 -8.34 -1.45
N ILE A 46 1.90 -8.91 -1.19
CA ILE A 46 3.17 -8.33 -1.57
C ILE A 46 3.84 -9.27 -2.56
N THR A 47 4.15 -8.74 -3.73
CA THR A 47 4.88 -9.49 -4.75
C THR A 47 6.24 -8.84 -4.90
N ASN A 48 7.29 -9.61 -4.67
CA ASN A 48 8.65 -9.11 -4.74
C ASN A 48 9.42 -10.00 -5.70
N LYS A 49 9.65 -9.49 -6.90
CA LYS A 49 10.39 -10.19 -7.94
C LYS A 49 9.82 -11.57 -8.22
N GLY A 50 8.50 -11.60 -8.31
CA GLY A 50 7.79 -12.84 -8.67
C GLY A 50 7.39 -13.70 -7.50
N ILE A 51 7.86 -13.40 -6.30
CA ILE A 51 7.48 -14.16 -5.11
C ILE A 51 6.38 -13.41 -4.38
N THR A 52 5.27 -14.09 -4.17
CA THR A 52 4.09 -13.48 -3.57
C THR A 52 3.91 -13.93 -2.13
N ASN A 53 3.74 -12.98 -1.25
CA ASN A 53 3.45 -13.24 0.16
C ASN A 53 2.23 -12.44 0.55
N GLN A 54 1.55 -12.88 1.59
CA GLN A 54 0.39 -12.19 2.09
C GLN A 54 0.65 -11.77 3.53
N ASP A 55 0.33 -10.52 3.83
CA ASP A 55 0.44 -10.02 5.19
C ASP A 55 -0.54 -10.78 6.07
N PRO A 56 -0.12 -11.33 7.20
CA PRO A 56 -1.02 -12.07 8.07
C PRO A 56 -2.05 -11.18 8.78
N GLU A 57 -1.83 -9.87 8.77
CA GLU A 57 -2.74 -8.95 9.44
C GLU A 57 -3.87 -8.54 8.51
N SER A 58 -4.94 -8.03 9.09
CA SER A 58 -5.98 -7.42 8.28
C SER A 58 -6.15 -5.98 8.73
N TYR A 59 -6.67 -5.16 7.84
CA TYR A 59 -6.74 -3.72 8.05
C TYR A 59 -8.12 -3.21 7.70
N THR A 60 -8.49 -2.08 8.29
CA THR A 60 -9.74 -1.44 7.93
C THR A 60 -9.53 -0.61 6.66
N ARG A 61 -10.66 -0.23 6.06
CA ARG A 61 -10.62 0.63 4.89
C ARG A 61 -9.89 1.94 5.15
N VAL A 62 -9.98 2.42 6.38
CA VAL A 62 -9.41 3.72 6.72
C VAL A 62 -7.89 3.69 6.66
N VAL A 63 -7.27 2.59 7.08
CA VAL A 63 -5.80 2.55 7.16
C VAL A 63 -5.14 1.75 6.06
N ILE A 64 -5.93 1.13 5.17
CA ILE A 64 -5.32 0.22 4.19
C ILE A 64 -4.33 0.95 3.27
N TRP A 65 -4.67 2.12 2.76
CA TRP A 65 -3.80 2.81 1.84
C TRP A 65 -2.55 3.36 2.52
N GLU A 66 -2.70 3.83 3.75
CA GLU A 66 -1.54 4.26 4.52
C GLU A 66 -0.58 3.09 4.69
N THR A 67 -1.11 1.91 4.98
CA THR A 67 -0.28 0.74 5.18
C THR A 67 0.39 0.31 3.89
N VAL A 68 -0.31 0.38 2.77
CA VAL A 68 0.27 0.06 1.47
C VAL A 68 1.49 0.94 1.20
N PHE A 69 1.37 2.25 1.44
CA PHE A 69 2.48 3.14 1.19
C PHE A 69 3.61 2.95 2.20
N LYS A 70 3.31 2.53 3.42
CA LYS A 70 4.35 2.21 4.38
C LYS A 70 5.17 1.01 3.91
N TYR A 71 4.51 0.02 3.30
CA TYR A 71 5.24 -1.11 2.73
C TYR A 71 6.15 -0.67 1.60
N TYR A 72 5.66 0.18 0.70
CA TYR A 72 6.49 0.66 -0.39
C TYR A 72 7.71 1.41 0.14
N LYS A 73 7.50 2.26 1.16
CA LYS A 73 8.61 2.99 1.74
C LYS A 73 9.60 2.06 2.41
N TYR A 74 9.10 1.02 3.07
CA TYR A 74 9.94 0.03 3.71
C TYR A 74 10.84 -0.67 2.69
N TYR A 75 10.28 -1.12 1.59
CA TYR A 75 11.08 -1.80 0.58
C TYR A 75 12.03 -0.86 -0.13
N TYR A 76 11.59 0.35 -0.37
CA TYR A 76 12.45 1.36 -0.97
C TYR A 76 13.67 1.60 -0.08
N ASP A 77 13.46 1.81 1.21
CA ASP A 77 14.57 2.07 2.13
C ASP A 77 15.47 0.86 2.27
N LYS A 78 14.88 -0.34 2.18
CA LYS A 78 15.65 -1.56 2.38
C LYS A 78 16.53 -1.90 1.20
N TYR A 79 16.03 -1.71 -0.01
CA TYR A 79 16.72 -2.18 -1.20
C TYR A 79 17.40 -1.09 -2.02
N LYS A 80 16.95 0.12 -1.89
CA LYS A 80 17.58 1.20 -2.60
C LYS A 80 18.74 1.70 -1.79
N ILE A 81 19.92 1.37 -2.17
CA ILE A 81 21.11 1.78 -1.44
C ILE A 81 22.04 2.57 -2.31
#